data_047b3a039a193ac3ca2a920066cae8ae
#
_entry.id   047b3a039a193ac3ca2a920066cae8ae
#
_cell.length_a   1.000
_cell.length_b   1.000
_cell.length_c   1.000
_cell.angle_alpha   90.00
_cell.angle_beta   90.00
_cell.angle_gamma   90.00
#
_symmetry.space_group_name_H-M   'P 1'
#
loop_
_entity.id
_entity.type
_entity.pdbx_description
1 polymer ?
#
loop_
_entity_poly.entity_id
_entity_poly.type
_entity_poly.pdbx_seq_one_letter_code
_entity_poly.pdbx_strand_id
1 'polypeptide(L)'
;MAHSKFPKKFIAALLPPAFWLGAWQLGAFLVELHVEGRGNELLLPYPATVLSALVRLAQDPAFWGTALTSLLRIAAGMAAGVALGSTLAALTCASSWCERLFAPVIRIVRATPVASFILLVLLWTGRNQVPAVISGLMVLPVVWENLTQGIRSTDQQLLELSRAYRFSRGKTVRLVYLPSLKPYLLSAVTTAMGLAWKSGVAAEVLCLPRPGIGTEINHAKQAFETADLFAWTAVVICLSLLMERFLTRLIQRRREGAAV
;
A
#
# COMPACT_ATOMS: atom_id res chain seq x y z
N MET A 1 -47.02 -13.97 -0.57
CA MET A 1 -45.93 -14.94 -0.81
C MET A 1 -44.62 -14.15 -1.00
N ALA A 2 -43.82 -13.96 0.05
CA ALA A 2 -42.54 -13.27 0.01
C ALA A 2 -41.48 -14.28 -0.37
N HIS A 3 -41.08 -14.34 -1.66
CA HIS A 3 -39.97 -15.15 -2.12
C HIS A 3 -38.66 -14.59 -1.54
N SER A 4 -38.09 -15.35 -0.63
CA SER A 4 -36.78 -15.14 -0.01
C SER A 4 -35.69 -14.89 -1.08
N LYS A 5 -35.31 -13.63 -1.28
CA LYS A 5 -34.18 -13.23 -2.17
C LYS A 5 -32.81 -13.43 -1.50
N PHE A 6 -32.77 -13.86 -0.23
CA PHE A 6 -31.57 -14.05 0.57
C PHE A 6 -30.60 -15.15 0.08
N PRO A 7 -31.07 -16.37 -0.33
CA PRO A 7 -30.14 -17.44 -0.67
C PRO A 7 -29.36 -17.19 -1.97
N LYS A 8 -29.97 -16.53 -2.98
CA LYS A 8 -29.30 -16.31 -4.29
C LYS A 8 -28.14 -15.31 -4.19
N LYS A 9 -28.25 -14.24 -3.41
CA LYS A 9 -27.17 -13.26 -3.21
C LYS A 9 -26.01 -13.84 -2.39
N PHE A 10 -26.29 -14.68 -1.41
CA PHE A 10 -25.29 -15.34 -0.59
C PHE A 10 -24.51 -16.40 -1.40
N ILE A 11 -25.20 -17.21 -2.21
CA ILE A 11 -24.60 -18.19 -3.12
C ILE A 11 -23.74 -17.47 -4.16
N ALA A 12 -24.22 -16.39 -4.78
CA ALA A 12 -23.46 -15.61 -5.75
C ALA A 12 -22.20 -14.96 -5.16
N ALA A 13 -22.20 -14.60 -3.87
CA ALA A 13 -21.04 -14.05 -3.19
C ALA A 13 -19.99 -15.12 -2.82
N LEU A 14 -20.42 -16.36 -2.53
CA LEU A 14 -19.53 -17.45 -2.16
C LEU A 14 -18.94 -18.20 -3.37
N LEU A 15 -19.59 -18.13 -4.53
CA LEU A 15 -19.19 -18.87 -5.71
C LEU A 15 -17.77 -18.50 -6.23
N PRO A 16 -17.37 -17.21 -6.34
CA PRO A 16 -16.02 -16.89 -6.80
C PRO A 16 -14.92 -17.39 -5.85
N PRO A 17 -14.97 -17.17 -4.52
CA PRO A 17 -13.93 -17.71 -3.65
C PRO A 17 -13.92 -19.24 -3.60
N ALA A 18 -15.06 -19.91 -3.65
CA ALA A 18 -15.14 -21.36 -3.70
C ALA A 18 -14.53 -21.92 -4.99
N PHE A 19 -14.76 -21.27 -6.15
CA PHE A 19 -14.15 -21.63 -7.41
C PHE A 19 -12.63 -21.55 -7.36
N TRP A 20 -12.07 -20.45 -6.85
CA TRP A 20 -10.62 -20.28 -6.79
C TRP A 20 -9.96 -21.20 -5.76
N LEU A 21 -10.61 -21.47 -4.61
CA LEU A 21 -10.14 -22.47 -3.67
C LEU A 21 -10.17 -23.89 -4.28
N GLY A 22 -11.21 -24.23 -5.05
CA GLY A 22 -11.29 -25.49 -5.77
C GLY A 22 -10.21 -25.61 -6.86
N ALA A 23 -9.96 -24.54 -7.60
CA ALA A 23 -8.89 -24.47 -8.60
C ALA A 23 -7.51 -24.65 -7.96
N TRP A 24 -7.26 -24.00 -6.81
CA TRP A 24 -6.02 -24.18 -6.04
C TRP A 24 -5.88 -25.62 -5.53
N GLN A 25 -6.93 -26.19 -4.94
CA GLN A 25 -6.95 -27.58 -4.47
C GLN A 25 -6.64 -28.56 -5.62
N LEU A 26 -7.26 -28.34 -6.78
CA LEU A 26 -7.02 -29.17 -7.99
C LEU A 26 -5.57 -29.01 -8.48
N GLY A 27 -5.05 -27.78 -8.50
CA GLY A 27 -3.66 -27.50 -8.86
C GLY A 27 -2.66 -28.23 -7.95
N ALA A 28 -2.87 -28.17 -6.61
CA ALA A 28 -2.03 -28.86 -5.64
C ALA A 28 -2.10 -30.39 -5.84
N PHE A 29 -3.28 -30.94 -6.11
CA PHE A 29 -3.47 -32.35 -6.43
C PHE A 29 -2.75 -32.78 -7.73
N LEU A 30 -2.82 -31.96 -8.78
CA LEU A 30 -2.12 -32.23 -10.03
C LEU A 30 -0.59 -32.20 -9.85
N VAL A 31 -0.08 -31.29 -9.02
CA VAL A 31 1.35 -31.25 -8.69
C VAL A 31 1.78 -32.52 -7.95
N GLU A 32 0.97 -32.99 -6.99
CA GLU A 32 1.24 -34.26 -6.28
C GLU A 32 1.29 -35.46 -7.22
N LEU A 33 0.42 -35.50 -8.24
CA LEU A 33 0.37 -36.59 -9.20
C LEU A 33 1.54 -36.60 -10.19
N HIS A 34 2.08 -35.43 -10.55
CA HIS A 34 3.06 -35.32 -11.63
C HIS A 34 4.50 -35.07 -11.13
N VAL A 35 4.67 -34.72 -9.87
CA VAL A 35 5.98 -34.44 -9.28
C VAL A 35 6.31 -35.50 -8.23
N GLU A 36 7.33 -36.30 -8.53
CA GLU A 36 7.80 -37.35 -7.63
C GLU A 36 8.33 -36.76 -6.30
N GLY A 37 8.10 -37.47 -5.21
CA GLY A 37 8.57 -37.09 -3.89
C GLY A 37 7.64 -36.10 -3.16
N ARG A 38 8.18 -34.98 -2.63
CA ARG A 38 7.44 -33.97 -1.83
C ARG A 38 6.94 -32.80 -2.65
N GLY A 39 6.46 -33.06 -3.88
CA GLY A 39 6.15 -32.00 -4.87
C GLY A 39 5.13 -30.98 -4.38
N ASN A 40 4.04 -31.40 -3.76
CA ASN A 40 3.03 -30.48 -3.22
C ASN A 40 3.51 -29.72 -1.98
N GLU A 41 4.38 -30.28 -1.13
CA GLU A 41 4.97 -29.57 0.00
C GLU A 41 5.94 -28.48 -0.47
N LEU A 42 6.69 -28.72 -1.54
CA LEU A 42 7.73 -27.82 -2.02
C LEU A 42 7.27 -26.79 -3.05
N LEU A 43 6.27 -27.13 -3.88
CA LEU A 43 5.84 -26.27 -4.99
C LEU A 43 4.52 -25.58 -4.74
N LEU A 44 3.47 -26.34 -4.42
CA LEU A 44 2.13 -25.81 -4.25
C LEU A 44 1.40 -26.57 -3.11
N PRO A 45 1.47 -26.05 -1.86
CA PRO A 45 0.83 -26.67 -0.73
C PRO A 45 -0.70 -26.61 -0.86
N TYR A 46 -1.36 -27.57 -0.24
CA TYR A 46 -2.83 -27.56 -0.14
C TYR A 46 -3.34 -26.36 0.66
N PRO A 47 -4.51 -25.79 0.33
CA PRO A 47 -5.12 -24.71 1.09
C PRO A 47 -5.27 -25.04 2.59
N ALA A 48 -5.61 -26.27 2.91
CA ALA A 48 -5.74 -26.75 4.30
C ALA A 48 -4.39 -26.68 5.05
N THR A 49 -3.30 -27.07 4.41
CA THR A 49 -1.95 -27.01 4.98
C THR A 49 -1.51 -25.57 5.24
N VAL A 50 -1.81 -24.65 4.30
CA VAL A 50 -1.54 -23.20 4.47
C VAL A 50 -2.37 -22.63 5.63
N LEU A 51 -3.64 -23.03 5.76
CA LEU A 51 -4.50 -22.58 6.85
C LEU A 51 -3.98 -23.08 8.21
N SER A 52 -3.56 -24.34 8.29
CA SER A 52 -2.96 -24.88 9.54
C SER A 52 -1.66 -24.17 9.90
N ALA A 53 -0.80 -23.85 8.92
CA ALA A 53 0.40 -23.05 9.12
C ALA A 53 0.06 -21.65 9.64
N LEU A 54 -0.95 -20.98 9.05
CA LEU A 54 -1.41 -19.67 9.50
C LEU A 54 -1.93 -19.69 10.94
N VAL A 55 -2.72 -20.71 11.31
CA VAL A 55 -3.23 -20.87 12.68
C VAL A 55 -2.07 -21.09 13.67
N ARG A 56 -1.10 -21.93 13.31
CA ARG A 56 0.09 -22.15 14.11
C ARG A 56 0.89 -20.87 14.32
N LEU A 57 1.15 -20.12 13.26
CA LEU A 57 1.86 -18.83 13.33
C LEU A 57 1.12 -17.81 14.18
N ALA A 58 -0.21 -17.72 14.05
CA ALA A 58 -1.03 -16.78 14.81
C ALA A 58 -1.07 -17.04 16.32
N GLN A 59 -0.71 -18.27 16.78
CA GLN A 59 -0.58 -18.62 18.20
C GLN A 59 0.73 -18.09 18.79
N ASP A 60 1.74 -17.76 17.98
CA ASP A 60 2.99 -17.20 18.46
C ASP A 60 2.86 -15.67 18.65
N PRO A 61 3.10 -15.14 19.87
CA PRO A 61 3.13 -13.70 20.10
C PRO A 61 4.13 -12.94 19.20
N ALA A 62 5.23 -13.56 18.80
CA ALA A 62 6.24 -12.98 17.92
C ALA A 62 5.66 -12.66 16.53
N PHE A 63 4.70 -13.44 16.04
CA PHE A 63 3.98 -13.20 14.80
C PHE A 63 3.32 -11.81 14.76
N TRP A 64 2.58 -11.47 15.81
CA TRP A 64 1.87 -10.18 15.91
C TRP A 64 2.84 -9.02 16.04
N GLY A 65 3.95 -9.21 16.79
CA GLY A 65 5.03 -8.24 16.90
C GLY A 65 5.68 -7.94 15.55
N THR A 66 5.95 -8.98 14.76
CA THR A 66 6.51 -8.88 13.41
C THR A 66 5.56 -8.16 12.46
N ALA A 67 4.27 -8.55 12.45
CA ALA A 67 3.26 -7.93 11.61
C ALA A 67 3.07 -6.44 11.94
N LEU A 68 2.99 -6.10 13.23
CA LEU A 68 2.85 -4.72 13.69
C LEU A 68 4.07 -3.87 13.34
N THR A 69 5.28 -4.40 13.51
CA THR A 69 6.52 -3.67 13.21
C THR A 69 6.63 -3.35 11.72
N SER A 70 6.34 -4.31 10.83
CA SER A 70 6.29 -4.07 9.38
C SER A 70 5.25 -3.01 9.02
N LEU A 71 4.05 -3.12 9.59
CA LEU A 71 2.97 -2.16 9.36
C LEU A 71 3.37 -0.74 9.76
N LEU A 72 3.90 -0.56 10.97
CA LEU A 72 4.32 0.76 11.49
C LEU A 72 5.49 1.34 10.69
N ARG A 73 6.47 0.52 10.33
CA ARG A 73 7.61 0.94 9.52
C ARG A 73 7.20 1.45 8.15
N ILE A 74 6.35 0.71 7.45
CA ILE A 74 5.83 1.07 6.13
C ILE A 74 4.91 2.29 6.22
N ALA A 75 4.04 2.36 7.25
CA ALA A 75 3.17 3.50 7.48
C ALA A 75 3.95 4.79 7.78
N ALA A 76 5.04 4.70 8.56
CA ALA A 76 5.92 5.84 8.82
C ALA A 76 6.59 6.35 7.54
N GLY A 77 7.09 5.43 6.69
CA GLY A 77 7.63 5.78 5.38
C GLY A 77 6.61 6.43 4.46
N MET A 78 5.40 5.86 4.40
CA MET A 78 4.28 6.44 3.66
C MET A 78 3.93 7.84 4.14
N ALA A 79 3.83 8.06 5.45
CA ALA A 79 3.54 9.39 6.02
C ALA A 79 4.62 10.41 5.65
N ALA A 80 5.90 10.02 5.71
CA ALA A 80 7.01 10.86 5.27
C ALA A 80 6.92 11.17 3.77
N GLY A 81 6.61 10.19 2.93
CA GLY A 81 6.41 10.36 1.49
C GLY A 81 5.25 11.30 1.15
N VAL A 82 4.13 11.20 1.89
CA VAL A 82 2.98 12.11 1.76
C VAL A 82 3.39 13.54 2.14
N ALA A 83 4.08 13.71 3.26
CA ALA A 83 4.53 15.03 3.71
C ALA A 83 5.50 15.68 2.72
N LEU A 84 6.54 14.94 2.30
CA LEU A 84 7.53 15.42 1.32
C LEU A 84 6.90 15.69 -0.06
N GLY A 85 6.06 14.78 -0.57
CA GLY A 85 5.37 14.96 -1.84
C GLY A 85 4.44 16.18 -1.83
N SER A 86 3.73 16.40 -0.73
CA SER A 86 2.85 17.57 -0.56
C SER A 86 3.64 18.88 -0.53
N THR A 87 4.75 18.90 0.21
CA THR A 87 5.65 20.06 0.28
C THR A 87 6.25 20.37 -1.08
N LEU A 88 6.76 19.36 -1.79
CA LEU A 88 7.32 19.52 -3.11
C LEU A 88 6.28 19.99 -4.14
N ALA A 89 5.02 19.49 -4.06
CA ALA A 89 3.93 19.98 -4.91
C ALA A 89 3.66 21.48 -4.69
N ALA A 90 3.61 21.92 -3.43
CA ALA A 90 3.43 23.33 -3.10
C ALA A 90 4.61 24.19 -3.61
N LEU A 91 5.86 23.74 -3.40
CA LEU A 91 7.05 24.46 -3.84
C LEU A 91 7.17 24.57 -5.37
N THR A 92 6.92 23.48 -6.08
CA THR A 92 7.01 23.43 -7.54
C THR A 92 5.89 24.23 -8.22
N CYS A 93 4.71 24.31 -7.60
CA CYS A 93 3.64 25.19 -8.10
C CYS A 93 3.85 26.66 -7.73
N ALA A 94 4.56 26.95 -6.65
CA ALA A 94 4.84 28.33 -6.24
C ALA A 94 5.99 28.99 -7.02
N SER A 95 6.92 28.19 -7.57
CA SER A 95 8.13 28.69 -8.23
C SER A 95 8.52 27.82 -9.44
N SER A 96 8.63 28.44 -10.61
CA SER A 96 9.11 27.79 -11.83
C SER A 96 10.57 27.30 -11.72
N TRP A 97 11.37 27.93 -10.88
CA TRP A 97 12.72 27.49 -10.59
C TRP A 97 12.71 26.16 -9.81
N CYS A 98 11.88 26.07 -8.76
CA CYS A 98 11.70 24.82 -8.02
C CYS A 98 11.16 23.72 -8.94
N GLU A 99 10.23 24.02 -9.83
CA GLU A 99 9.71 23.04 -10.78
C GLU A 99 10.82 22.50 -11.68
N ARG A 100 11.64 23.37 -12.27
CA ARG A 100 12.76 22.97 -13.13
C ARG A 100 13.79 22.12 -12.38
N LEU A 101 13.99 22.38 -11.09
CA LEU A 101 14.97 21.64 -10.27
C LEU A 101 14.43 20.28 -9.83
N PHE A 102 13.22 20.22 -9.27
CA PHE A 102 12.72 19.01 -8.61
C PHE A 102 11.93 18.07 -9.54
N ALA A 103 11.20 18.58 -10.55
CA ALA A 103 10.39 17.74 -11.40
C ALA A 103 11.20 16.66 -12.16
N PRO A 104 12.41 16.93 -12.69
CA PRO A 104 13.21 15.88 -13.33
C PRO A 104 13.58 14.76 -12.34
N VAL A 105 13.99 15.13 -11.12
CA VAL A 105 14.37 14.15 -10.08
C VAL A 105 13.18 13.26 -9.69
N ILE A 106 12.00 13.86 -9.49
CA ILE A 106 10.79 13.11 -9.15
C ILE A 106 10.40 12.15 -10.29
N ARG A 107 10.55 12.56 -11.55
CA ARG A 107 10.31 11.70 -12.72
C ARG A 107 11.31 10.54 -12.78
N ILE A 108 12.58 10.75 -12.46
CA ILE A 108 13.60 9.70 -12.38
C ILE A 108 13.20 8.69 -11.30
N VAL A 109 12.81 9.15 -10.10
CA VAL A 109 12.34 8.28 -9.01
C VAL A 109 11.18 7.41 -9.49
N ARG A 110 10.21 7.98 -10.19
CA ARG A 110 9.05 7.26 -10.72
C ARG A 110 9.41 6.23 -11.80
N ALA A 111 10.41 6.51 -12.62
CA ALA A 111 10.83 5.64 -13.73
C ALA A 111 11.76 4.51 -13.29
N THR A 112 12.39 4.62 -12.13
CA THR A 112 13.37 3.65 -11.68
C THR A 112 12.71 2.40 -11.11
N PRO A 113 13.14 1.19 -11.49
CA PRO A 113 12.63 -0.05 -10.91
C PRO A 113 12.84 -0.10 -9.39
N VAL A 114 11.77 -0.49 -8.65
CA VAL A 114 11.79 -0.53 -7.18
C VAL A 114 12.93 -1.38 -6.63
N ALA A 115 13.20 -2.54 -7.25
CA ALA A 115 14.28 -3.43 -6.80
C ALA A 115 15.66 -2.76 -6.85
N SER A 116 15.94 -1.97 -7.89
CA SER A 116 17.19 -1.21 -8.00
C SER A 116 17.31 -0.16 -6.89
N PHE A 117 16.21 0.55 -6.58
CA PHE A 117 16.20 1.51 -5.46
C PHE A 117 16.45 0.84 -4.11
N ILE A 118 15.85 -0.34 -3.87
CA ILE A 118 16.07 -1.08 -2.63
C ILE A 118 17.54 -1.33 -2.40
N LEU A 119 18.25 -1.82 -3.43
CA LEU A 119 19.68 -2.12 -3.33
C LEU A 119 20.53 -0.85 -3.15
N LEU A 120 20.19 0.25 -3.86
CA LEU A 120 20.90 1.52 -3.70
C LEU A 120 20.70 2.11 -2.29
N VAL A 121 19.48 2.14 -1.79
CA VAL A 121 19.17 2.68 -0.46
C VAL A 121 19.86 1.85 0.63
N LEU A 122 19.97 0.52 0.43
CA LEU A 122 20.67 -0.36 1.37
C LEU A 122 22.15 -0.01 1.54
N LEU A 123 22.79 0.60 0.54
CA LEU A 123 24.19 1.04 0.63
C LEU A 123 24.36 2.23 1.60
N TRP A 124 23.31 3.05 1.77
CA TRP A 124 23.41 4.29 2.54
C TRP A 124 22.67 4.24 3.87
N THR A 125 21.78 3.26 4.05
CA THR A 125 20.92 3.14 5.25
C THR A 125 21.02 1.77 5.88
N GLY A 126 20.64 1.65 7.14
CA GLY A 126 20.54 0.35 7.81
C GLY A 126 19.36 -0.46 7.30
N ARG A 127 19.50 -1.80 7.30
CA ARG A 127 18.46 -2.76 6.83
C ARG A 127 17.06 -2.46 7.35
N ASN A 128 16.96 -2.05 8.62
CA ASN A 128 15.68 -1.77 9.28
C ASN A 128 15.00 -0.50 8.76
N GLN A 129 15.74 0.42 8.16
CA GLN A 129 15.22 1.69 7.65
C GLN A 129 14.81 1.61 6.19
N VAL A 130 15.42 0.71 5.40
CA VAL A 130 15.18 0.59 3.96
C VAL A 130 13.68 0.48 3.62
N PRO A 131 12.87 -0.38 4.27
CA PRO A 131 11.45 -0.49 3.90
C PRO A 131 10.66 0.80 4.09
N ALA A 132 10.97 1.59 5.13
CA ALA A 132 10.34 2.90 5.33
C ALA A 132 10.76 3.90 4.25
N VAL A 133 12.06 3.98 3.94
CA VAL A 133 12.58 4.88 2.90
C VAL A 133 12.00 4.53 1.53
N ILE A 134 11.96 3.25 1.17
CA ILE A 134 11.40 2.80 -0.11
C ILE A 134 9.92 3.09 -0.20
N SER A 135 9.16 2.80 0.86
CA SER A 135 7.73 3.15 0.91
C SER A 135 7.50 4.64 0.70
N GLY A 136 8.29 5.50 1.34
CA GLY A 136 8.22 6.95 1.17
C GLY A 136 8.58 7.41 -0.24
N LEU A 137 9.65 6.85 -0.83
CA LEU A 137 10.09 7.16 -2.19
C LEU A 137 9.04 6.79 -3.24
N MET A 138 8.32 5.69 -3.06
CA MET A 138 7.26 5.28 -4.00
C MET A 138 5.98 6.13 -3.86
N VAL A 139 5.70 6.61 -2.67
CA VAL A 139 4.55 7.49 -2.39
C VAL A 139 4.77 8.92 -2.91
N LEU A 140 5.97 9.44 -2.75
CA LEU A 140 6.32 10.84 -3.03
C LEU A 140 5.90 11.31 -4.44
N PRO A 141 6.24 10.62 -5.55
CA PRO A 141 5.85 11.04 -6.89
C PRO A 141 4.34 11.05 -7.09
N VAL A 142 3.63 10.07 -6.54
CA VAL A 142 2.17 9.94 -6.66
C VAL A 142 1.47 11.12 -5.98
N VAL A 143 1.91 11.47 -4.78
CA VAL A 143 1.35 12.59 -4.02
C VAL A 143 1.70 13.91 -4.70
N TRP A 144 2.95 14.09 -5.13
CA TRP A 144 3.38 15.29 -5.85
C TRP A 144 2.57 15.54 -7.11
N GLU A 145 2.37 14.52 -7.95
CA GLU A 145 1.62 14.63 -9.20
C GLU A 145 0.16 15.00 -8.96
N ASN A 146 -0.51 14.27 -8.08
CA ASN A 146 -1.93 14.52 -7.75
C ASN A 146 -2.14 15.92 -7.16
N LEU A 147 -1.31 16.34 -6.22
CA LEU A 147 -1.45 17.65 -5.60
C LEU A 147 -1.05 18.80 -6.56
N THR A 148 -0.05 18.61 -7.40
CA THR A 148 0.31 19.58 -8.46
C THR A 148 -0.87 19.76 -9.41
N GLN A 149 -1.52 18.67 -9.82
CA GLN A 149 -2.73 18.73 -10.62
C GLN A 149 -3.85 19.46 -9.88
N GLY A 150 -4.08 19.15 -8.60
CA GLY A 150 -5.10 19.81 -7.79
C GLY A 150 -4.87 21.30 -7.64
N ILE A 151 -3.62 21.75 -7.41
CA ILE A 151 -3.26 23.17 -7.33
C ILE A 151 -3.55 23.88 -8.66
N ARG A 152 -3.16 23.26 -9.78
CA ARG A 152 -3.36 23.83 -11.12
C ARG A 152 -4.83 23.84 -11.56
N SER A 153 -5.65 22.93 -11.05
CA SER A 153 -7.09 22.81 -11.33
C SER A 153 -7.95 23.61 -10.35
N THR A 154 -7.35 24.40 -9.45
CA THR A 154 -8.11 25.25 -8.54
C THR A 154 -8.91 26.29 -9.30
N ASP A 155 -10.19 26.45 -8.96
CA ASP A 155 -11.13 27.33 -9.64
C ASP A 155 -10.63 28.78 -9.67
N GLN A 156 -10.48 29.33 -10.88
CA GLN A 156 -10.03 30.70 -11.13
C GLN A 156 -10.99 31.71 -10.53
N GLN A 157 -12.31 31.48 -10.56
CA GLN A 157 -13.31 32.37 -9.97
C GLN A 157 -13.11 32.52 -8.46
N LEU A 158 -12.80 31.44 -7.76
CA LEU A 158 -12.48 31.49 -6.33
C LEU A 158 -11.19 32.28 -6.04
N LEU A 159 -10.21 32.17 -6.93
CA LEU A 159 -8.95 32.92 -6.81
C LEU A 159 -9.16 34.40 -7.10
N GLU A 160 -9.99 34.78 -8.08
CA GLU A 160 -10.39 36.14 -8.36
C GLU A 160 -11.18 36.74 -7.19
N LEU A 161 -12.14 36.00 -6.67
CA LEU A 161 -12.90 36.40 -5.49
C LEU A 161 -11.97 36.69 -4.30
N SER A 162 -10.98 35.82 -4.05
CA SER A 162 -10.01 36.00 -2.98
C SER A 162 -9.18 37.27 -3.13
N ARG A 163 -8.86 37.65 -4.39
CA ARG A 163 -8.16 38.90 -4.72
C ARG A 163 -9.07 40.11 -4.53
N ALA A 164 -10.32 40.05 -5.00
CA ALA A 164 -11.30 41.14 -4.84
C ALA A 164 -11.54 41.46 -3.36
N TYR A 165 -11.63 40.44 -2.50
CA TYR A 165 -11.76 40.61 -1.06
C TYR A 165 -10.42 40.82 -0.32
N ARG A 166 -9.32 41.02 -1.06
CA ARG A 166 -7.97 41.26 -0.51
C ARG A 166 -7.54 40.24 0.56
N PHE A 167 -7.78 38.96 0.30
CA PHE A 167 -7.31 37.91 1.21
C PHE A 167 -5.79 37.91 1.31
N SER A 168 -5.26 37.75 2.52
CA SER A 168 -3.84 37.47 2.71
C SER A 168 -3.48 36.11 2.12
N ARG A 169 -2.21 35.90 1.75
CA ARG A 169 -1.73 34.62 1.18
C ARG A 169 -2.14 33.40 2.03
N GLY A 170 -1.98 33.48 3.36
CA GLY A 170 -2.37 32.42 4.26
C GLY A 170 -3.89 32.16 4.28
N LYS A 171 -4.72 33.22 4.18
CA LYS A 171 -6.17 33.10 4.09
C LYS A 171 -6.60 32.44 2.78
N THR A 172 -5.98 32.80 1.65
CA THR A 172 -6.23 32.16 0.34
C THR A 172 -5.85 30.67 0.38
N VAL A 173 -4.70 30.31 0.94
CA VAL A 173 -4.30 28.91 1.09
C VAL A 173 -5.32 28.14 1.94
N ARG A 174 -5.73 28.69 3.09
CA ARG A 174 -6.63 28.01 4.01
C ARG A 174 -8.06 27.85 3.50
N LEU A 175 -8.60 28.88 2.82
CA LEU A 175 -10.01 28.92 2.42
C LEU A 175 -10.25 28.50 0.95
N VAL A 176 -9.25 28.58 0.09
CA VAL A 176 -9.39 28.22 -1.33
C VAL A 176 -8.60 26.95 -1.65
N TYR A 177 -7.26 26.97 -1.47
CA TYR A 177 -6.44 25.82 -1.86
C TYR A 177 -6.67 24.58 -1.02
N LEU A 178 -6.64 24.64 0.31
CA LEU A 178 -6.79 23.46 1.16
C LEU A 178 -8.11 22.70 0.93
N PRO A 179 -9.28 23.36 0.84
CA PRO A 179 -10.52 22.67 0.50
C PRO A 179 -10.50 22.04 -0.90
N SER A 180 -9.96 22.77 -1.92
CA SER A 180 -9.86 22.28 -3.29
C SER A 180 -8.90 21.09 -3.44
N LEU A 181 -7.82 21.04 -2.64
CA LEU A 181 -6.83 19.97 -2.66
C LEU A 181 -7.26 18.71 -1.92
N LYS A 182 -8.25 18.80 -1.02
CA LYS A 182 -8.70 17.65 -0.21
C LYS A 182 -9.05 16.40 -1.05
N PRO A 183 -9.84 16.47 -2.14
CA PRO A 183 -10.13 15.30 -2.97
C PRO A 183 -8.89 14.72 -3.66
N TYR A 184 -7.97 15.57 -4.12
CA TYR A 184 -6.72 15.14 -4.75
C TYR A 184 -5.78 14.45 -3.77
N LEU A 185 -5.65 14.98 -2.55
CA LEU A 185 -4.86 14.36 -1.50
C LEU A 185 -5.45 13.00 -1.09
N LEU A 186 -6.76 12.89 -0.94
CA LEU A 186 -7.42 11.63 -0.61
C LEU A 186 -7.21 10.58 -1.71
N SER A 187 -7.35 10.97 -2.97
CA SER A 187 -7.07 10.10 -4.13
C SER A 187 -5.61 9.64 -4.13
N ALA A 188 -4.67 10.59 -3.96
CA ALA A 188 -3.25 10.30 -3.90
C ALA A 188 -2.90 9.30 -2.79
N VAL A 189 -3.39 9.53 -1.56
CA VAL A 189 -3.13 8.66 -0.39
C VAL A 189 -3.71 7.27 -0.60
N THR A 190 -4.91 7.16 -1.17
CA THR A 190 -5.53 5.86 -1.47
C THR A 190 -4.70 5.06 -2.48
N THR A 191 -4.28 5.68 -3.57
CA THR A 191 -3.44 5.04 -4.60
C THR A 191 -2.06 4.69 -4.05
N ALA A 192 -1.44 5.62 -3.33
CA ALA A 192 -0.09 5.48 -2.80
C ALA A 192 0.02 4.41 -1.71
N MET A 193 -1.05 4.14 -0.95
CA MET A 193 -1.04 3.15 0.12
C MET A 193 -0.71 1.75 -0.40
N GLY A 194 -1.35 1.32 -1.48
CA GLY A 194 -1.06 0.01 -2.09
C GLY A 194 0.38 -0.09 -2.62
N LEU A 195 0.91 1.01 -3.17
CA LEU A 195 2.31 1.07 -3.60
C LEU A 195 3.27 1.01 -2.41
N ALA A 196 3.02 1.79 -1.35
CA ALA A 196 3.84 1.80 -0.14
C ALA A 196 3.93 0.41 0.49
N TRP A 197 2.77 -0.26 0.63
CA TRP A 197 2.70 -1.58 1.21
C TRP A 197 3.50 -2.61 0.40
N LYS A 198 3.22 -2.71 -0.91
CA LYS A 198 3.89 -3.67 -1.79
C LYS A 198 5.40 -3.43 -1.86
N SER A 199 5.83 -2.18 -2.02
CA SER A 199 7.25 -1.84 -2.11
C SER A 199 7.98 -2.00 -0.78
N GLY A 200 7.32 -1.69 0.34
CA GLY A 200 7.87 -1.86 1.68
C GLY A 200 8.09 -3.34 2.03
N VAL A 201 7.10 -4.20 1.77
CA VAL A 201 7.25 -5.66 1.97
C VAL A 201 8.32 -6.24 1.02
N ALA A 202 8.37 -5.79 -0.25
CA ALA A 202 9.44 -6.20 -1.17
C ALA A 202 10.82 -5.80 -0.66
N ALA A 203 10.95 -4.62 -0.06
CA ALA A 203 12.19 -4.18 0.58
C ALA A 203 12.54 -5.04 1.80
N GLU A 204 11.57 -5.46 2.60
CA GLU A 204 11.81 -6.41 3.71
C GLU A 204 12.29 -7.76 3.22
N VAL A 205 11.74 -8.30 2.13
CA VAL A 205 12.19 -9.57 1.53
C VAL A 205 13.65 -9.49 1.06
N LEU A 206 14.07 -8.35 0.51
CA LEU A 206 15.42 -8.19 -0.04
C LEU A 206 16.46 -7.80 1.02
N CYS A 207 16.08 -6.94 1.98
CA CYS A 207 17.02 -6.39 2.97
C CYS A 207 17.04 -7.16 4.29
N LEU A 208 16.06 -8.01 4.55
CA LEU A 208 15.96 -8.87 5.74
C LEU A 208 16.06 -8.08 7.06
N PRO A 209 15.25 -7.04 7.29
CA PRO A 209 15.19 -6.34 8.56
C PRO A 209 14.61 -7.24 9.66
N ARG A 210 15.01 -7.04 10.91
CA ARG A 210 14.49 -7.84 12.04
C ARG A 210 13.83 -6.94 13.08
N PRO A 211 12.58 -7.21 13.46
CA PRO A 211 11.61 -8.14 12.83
C PRO A 211 11.05 -7.58 11.51
N GLY A 212 10.48 -8.45 10.66
CA GLY A 212 9.86 -8.05 9.39
C GLY A 212 9.12 -9.20 8.71
N ILE A 213 7.90 -8.95 8.19
CA ILE A 213 7.10 -9.96 7.46
C ILE A 213 7.87 -10.48 6.25
N GLY A 214 8.49 -9.57 5.47
CA GLY A 214 9.29 -9.96 4.30
C GLY A 214 10.50 -10.81 4.67
N THR A 215 11.07 -10.63 5.86
CA THR A 215 12.15 -11.47 6.38
C THR A 215 11.66 -12.88 6.66
N GLU A 216 10.48 -13.03 7.27
CA GLU A 216 9.90 -14.36 7.53
C GLU A 216 9.52 -15.08 6.23
N ILE A 217 8.99 -14.35 5.22
CA ILE A 217 8.77 -14.90 3.87
C ILE A 217 10.08 -15.44 3.28
N ASN A 218 11.19 -14.70 3.43
CA ASN A 218 12.48 -15.13 2.91
C ASN A 218 13.04 -16.33 3.69
N HIS A 219 12.89 -16.36 5.02
CA HIS A 219 13.30 -17.49 5.86
C HIS A 219 12.52 -18.76 5.49
N ALA A 220 11.19 -18.68 5.37
CA ALA A 220 10.36 -19.81 4.95
C ALA A 220 10.77 -20.34 3.56
N LYS A 221 11.10 -19.44 2.62
CA LYS A 221 11.63 -19.82 1.31
C LYS A 221 12.96 -20.57 1.41
N GLN A 222 13.90 -20.07 2.23
CA GLN A 222 15.22 -20.70 2.39
C GLN A 222 15.16 -22.04 3.11
N ALA A 223 14.20 -22.19 4.05
CA ALA A 223 13.95 -23.43 4.76
C ALA A 223 13.12 -24.46 3.96
N PHE A 224 12.65 -24.09 2.75
CA PHE A 224 11.73 -24.91 1.96
C PHE A 224 10.39 -25.19 2.67
N GLU A 225 9.99 -24.32 3.59
CA GLU A 225 8.70 -24.35 4.29
C GLU A 225 7.63 -23.59 3.49
N THR A 226 7.22 -24.18 2.35
CA THR A 226 6.35 -23.49 1.39
C THR A 226 4.97 -23.17 1.98
N ALA A 227 4.45 -23.98 2.89
CA ALA A 227 3.21 -23.69 3.60
C ALA A 227 3.30 -22.38 4.43
N ASP A 228 4.41 -22.15 5.12
CA ASP A 228 4.66 -20.93 5.88
C ASP A 228 4.87 -19.72 4.98
N LEU A 229 5.56 -19.90 3.85
CA LEU A 229 5.71 -18.86 2.83
C LEU A 229 4.35 -18.39 2.30
N PHE A 230 3.44 -19.32 2.01
CA PHE A 230 2.07 -19.00 1.59
C PHE A 230 1.25 -18.38 2.73
N ALA A 231 1.42 -18.84 3.97
CA ALA A 231 0.75 -18.28 5.14
C ALA A 231 1.17 -16.82 5.38
N TRP A 232 2.46 -16.50 5.37
CA TRP A 232 2.94 -15.12 5.46
C TRP A 232 2.49 -14.25 4.29
N THR A 233 2.44 -14.81 3.08
CA THR A 233 1.90 -14.10 1.90
C THR A 233 0.42 -13.79 2.08
N ALA A 234 -0.37 -14.72 2.64
CA ALA A 234 -1.77 -14.47 2.98
C ALA A 234 -1.90 -13.35 4.02
N VAL A 235 -1.02 -13.29 5.04
CA VAL A 235 -0.97 -12.18 6.01
C VAL A 235 -0.74 -10.84 5.30
N VAL A 236 0.21 -10.77 4.37
CA VAL A 236 0.46 -9.54 3.57
C VAL A 236 -0.78 -9.10 2.82
N ILE A 237 -1.49 -10.04 2.18
CA ILE A 237 -2.73 -9.75 1.45
C ILE A 237 -3.83 -9.28 2.42
N CYS A 238 -4.04 -9.98 3.53
CA CYS A 238 -5.04 -9.61 4.53
C CYS A 238 -4.79 -8.21 5.11
N LEU A 239 -3.55 -7.90 5.48
CA LEU A 239 -3.19 -6.58 5.99
C LEU A 239 -3.38 -5.49 4.93
N SER A 240 -3.04 -5.75 3.66
CA SER A 240 -3.30 -4.82 2.56
C SER A 240 -4.78 -4.49 2.44
N LEU A 241 -5.63 -5.52 2.42
CA LEU A 241 -7.09 -5.35 2.31
C LEU A 241 -7.70 -4.65 3.54
N LEU A 242 -7.18 -4.93 4.73
CA LEU A 242 -7.60 -4.27 5.97
C LEU A 242 -7.24 -2.79 5.96
N MET A 243 -6.02 -2.44 5.56
CA MET A 243 -5.57 -1.06 5.42
C MET A 243 -6.43 -0.29 4.43
N GLU A 244 -6.69 -0.87 3.25
CA GLU A 244 -7.53 -0.26 2.21
C GLU A 244 -8.95 -0.02 2.72
N ARG A 245 -9.57 -1.01 3.36
CA ARG A 245 -10.91 -0.87 3.96
C ARG A 245 -10.95 0.18 5.07
N PHE A 246 -9.93 0.19 5.93
CA PHE A 246 -9.83 1.18 7.01
C PHE A 246 -9.74 2.60 6.46
N LEU A 247 -8.86 2.83 5.49
CA LEU A 247 -8.69 4.14 4.87
C LEU A 247 -9.96 4.59 4.15
N THR A 248 -10.58 3.71 3.36
CA THR A 248 -11.82 4.01 2.63
C THR A 248 -12.95 4.39 3.60
N ARG A 249 -13.11 3.67 4.71
CA ARG A 249 -14.10 4.00 5.75
C ARG A 249 -13.81 5.34 6.42
N LEU A 250 -12.55 5.65 6.70
CA LEU A 250 -12.14 6.91 7.29
C LEU A 250 -12.47 8.10 6.39
N ILE A 251 -12.25 7.93 5.08
CA ILE A 251 -12.56 8.92 4.05
C ILE A 251 -14.08 9.14 3.94
N GLN A 252 -14.86 8.07 3.90
CA GLN A 252 -16.33 8.14 3.79
C GLN A 252 -16.95 8.86 4.98
N ARG A 253 -16.57 8.50 6.22
CA ARG A 253 -17.05 9.18 7.43
C ARG A 253 -16.76 10.68 7.44
N ARG A 254 -15.62 11.11 6.91
CA ARG A 254 -15.28 12.54 6.82
C ARG A 254 -16.05 13.28 5.73
N ARG A 255 -16.57 12.58 4.71
CA ARG A 255 -17.46 13.17 3.69
C ARG A 255 -18.85 13.39 4.23
N GLU A 256 -19.41 12.44 4.97
CA GLU A 256 -20.71 12.53 5.60
C GLU A 256 -20.77 13.63 6.67
N GLY A 257 -19.74 13.76 7.51
CA GLY A 257 -19.65 14.82 8.52
C GLY A 257 -19.37 16.24 7.99
N ALA A 258 -19.08 16.39 6.71
CA ALA A 258 -18.90 17.70 6.07
C ALA A 258 -20.12 18.13 5.22
N ALA A 259 -21.12 17.26 5.11
CA ALA A 259 -22.38 17.51 4.38
C ALA A 259 -23.55 17.90 5.32
N VAL A 260 -23.33 17.94 6.64
CA VAL A 260 -24.21 18.48 7.68
C VAL A 260 -23.66 19.82 8.17
#